data_c13d2f04a9a66480ba3f0140cab867c1
#
_entry.id   c13d2f04a9a66480ba3f0140cab867c1
#
_cell.length_a   1.000
_cell.length_b   1.000
_cell.length_c   1.000
_cell.angle_alpha   90.00
_cell.angle_beta   90.00
_cell.angle_gamma   90.00
#
_symmetry.space_group_name_H-M   'P 1'
#
loop_
_entity.id
_entity.type
_entity.pdbx_description
1 polymer ?
#
loop_
_entity_poly.entity_id
_entity_poly.type
_entity_poly.pdbx_seq_one_letter_code
_entity_poly.pdbx_strand_id
1 'polypeptide(L)'
;TFKIRRNADSIAQFNDNGDVIVNSDLIFLGGGSENDDSKNSSAIFVETSTDVNEKLQLKGAVRYESLENDNPINPKISARYQASDNLVLRGSLSTSFREPSLVQLNSDLVSLQGLQDYKADGTTNGGTAFIRVAVASNADLVPEESDNMNFGAIWTPNDQTSLTVDYWAIDYKNVITIENAQGKLIADPNGPDI
;
A
#
# COMPACT_ATOMS: atom_id res chain seq x y z
N THR A 1 -19.23 -0.17 5.45
CA THR A 1 -19.33 0.55 4.17
C THR A 1 -18.34 1.69 4.13
N PHE A 2 -17.53 1.75 3.08
CA PHE A 2 -16.61 2.85 2.79
C PHE A 2 -17.16 3.66 1.63
N LYS A 3 -17.00 4.97 1.68
CA LYS A 3 -17.48 5.88 0.64
C LYS A 3 -16.44 6.92 0.30
N ILE A 4 -16.33 7.24 -0.99
CA ILE A 4 -15.64 8.42 -1.48
C ILE A 4 -16.60 9.25 -2.33
N ARG A 5 -16.42 10.55 -2.32
CA ARG A 5 -17.21 11.48 -3.13
C ARG A 5 -16.33 12.63 -3.59
N ARG A 6 -16.37 12.89 -4.90
CA ARG A 6 -15.77 14.07 -5.52
C ARG A 6 -16.85 14.77 -6.34
N ASN A 7 -17.05 16.05 -6.11
CA ASN A 7 -18.05 16.85 -6.81
C ASN A 7 -17.37 17.75 -7.84
N ALA A 8 -18.10 18.14 -8.90
CA ALA A 8 -17.65 19.05 -9.92
C ALA A 8 -17.12 20.38 -9.36
N ASP A 9 -17.73 20.87 -8.30
CA ASP A 9 -17.36 22.14 -7.64
C ASP A 9 -15.95 22.15 -7.06
N SER A 10 -15.38 20.96 -6.77
CA SER A 10 -14.04 20.81 -6.22
C SER A 10 -12.99 20.42 -7.25
N ILE A 11 -13.38 20.27 -8.52
CA ILE A 11 -12.53 19.79 -9.61
C ILE A 11 -12.34 20.90 -10.65
N ALA A 12 -11.10 21.16 -11.07
CA ALA A 12 -10.85 22.04 -12.19
C ALA A 12 -11.35 21.40 -13.49
N GLN A 13 -12.13 22.12 -14.27
CA GLN A 13 -12.63 21.68 -15.57
C GLN A 13 -11.82 22.31 -16.69
N PHE A 14 -11.63 21.56 -17.75
CA PHE A 14 -10.86 21.95 -18.92
C PHE A 14 -11.72 21.81 -20.18
N ASN A 15 -11.48 22.68 -21.17
CA ASN A 15 -12.04 22.51 -22.52
C ASN A 15 -11.21 21.48 -23.31
N ASP A 16 -11.66 21.17 -24.53
CA ASP A 16 -10.99 20.23 -25.45
C ASP A 16 -9.56 20.70 -25.86
N ASN A 17 -9.22 21.96 -25.67
CA ASN A 17 -7.89 22.49 -25.90
C ASN A 17 -6.98 22.47 -24.67
N GLY A 18 -7.48 22.00 -23.54
CA GLY A 18 -6.76 21.96 -22.27
C GLY A 18 -6.76 23.28 -21.49
N ASP A 19 -7.55 24.27 -21.90
CA ASP A 19 -7.70 25.50 -21.12
C ASP A 19 -8.62 25.29 -19.92
N VAL A 20 -8.30 25.92 -18.81
CA VAL A 20 -9.12 25.88 -17.59
C VAL A 20 -10.42 26.64 -17.79
N ILE A 21 -11.56 25.93 -17.74
CA ILE A 21 -12.90 26.53 -17.76
C ILE A 21 -13.32 26.94 -16.35
N VAL A 22 -13.06 26.05 -15.37
CA VAL A 22 -13.38 26.28 -13.97
C VAL A 22 -12.15 25.96 -13.12
N ASN A 23 -11.76 26.88 -12.26
CA ASN A 23 -10.67 26.66 -11.31
C ASN A 23 -11.19 25.82 -10.13
N SER A 24 -10.37 24.88 -9.63
CA SER A 24 -10.64 24.25 -8.37
C SER A 24 -10.30 25.19 -7.21
N ASP A 25 -10.95 25.01 -6.07
CA ASP A 25 -10.68 25.76 -4.84
C ASP A 25 -9.24 25.57 -4.34
N LEU A 26 -8.60 24.47 -4.72
CA LEU A 26 -7.21 24.16 -4.41
C LEU A 26 -6.41 23.95 -5.69
N ILE A 27 -5.59 24.91 -6.02
CA ILE A 27 -4.79 24.96 -7.27
C ILE A 27 -3.91 23.73 -7.48
N PHE A 28 -3.51 23.06 -6.39
CA PHE A 28 -2.65 21.88 -6.41
C PHE A 28 -3.41 20.55 -6.48
N LEU A 29 -4.73 20.56 -6.28
CA LEU A 29 -5.59 19.38 -6.26
C LEU A 29 -6.67 19.44 -7.36
N GLY A 30 -6.51 20.31 -8.31
CA GLY A 30 -7.49 20.54 -9.37
C GLY A 30 -7.37 19.51 -10.49
N GLY A 31 -8.52 18.96 -10.87
CA GLY A 31 -8.66 18.00 -11.97
C GLY A 31 -8.95 16.57 -11.52
N GLY A 32 -9.27 15.72 -12.48
CA GLY A 32 -9.69 14.34 -12.29
C GLY A 32 -11.19 14.14 -12.51
N SER A 33 -11.67 12.92 -12.26
CA SER A 33 -13.06 12.53 -12.46
C SER A 33 -13.93 12.79 -11.24
N GLU A 34 -15.22 13.09 -11.49
CA GLU A 34 -16.25 13.00 -10.45
C GLU A 34 -16.55 11.54 -10.13
N ASN A 35 -16.72 11.24 -8.85
CA ASN A 35 -17.25 9.95 -8.43
C ASN A 35 -17.96 10.01 -7.09
N ASP A 36 -18.88 9.06 -6.87
CA ASP A 36 -19.54 8.79 -5.59
C ASP A 36 -19.64 7.28 -5.44
N ASP A 37 -18.56 6.67 -4.94
CA ASP A 37 -18.41 5.24 -4.85
C ASP A 37 -18.46 4.75 -3.41
N SER A 38 -18.91 3.51 -3.26
CA SER A 38 -18.94 2.84 -1.97
C SER A 38 -18.58 1.37 -2.11
N LYS A 39 -17.93 0.81 -1.12
CA LYS A 39 -17.70 -0.62 -1.01
C LYS A 39 -18.09 -1.14 0.37
N ASN A 40 -18.47 -2.41 0.41
CA ASN A 40 -18.76 -3.11 1.64
C ASN A 40 -17.72 -4.21 1.85
N SER A 41 -17.33 -4.42 3.09
CA SER A 41 -16.52 -5.56 3.48
C SER A 41 -17.07 -6.18 4.75
N SER A 42 -16.91 -7.48 4.90
CA SER A 42 -17.21 -8.23 6.11
C SER A 42 -16.10 -9.23 6.38
N ALA A 43 -15.90 -9.56 7.65
CA ALA A 43 -14.86 -10.50 8.04
C ALA A 43 -15.31 -11.37 9.21
N ILE A 44 -14.78 -12.59 9.22
CA ILE A 44 -14.83 -13.49 10.36
C ILE A 44 -13.42 -13.96 10.68
N PHE A 45 -13.11 -14.12 11.96
CA PHE A 45 -11.83 -14.66 12.38
C PHE A 45 -11.99 -15.64 13.55
N VAL A 46 -11.04 -16.56 13.62
CA VAL A 46 -10.89 -17.50 14.73
C VAL A 46 -9.46 -17.43 15.20
N GLU A 47 -9.28 -17.37 16.51
CA GLU A 47 -7.96 -17.40 17.16
C GLU A 47 -7.97 -18.45 18.26
N THR A 48 -6.86 -19.18 18.38
CA THR A 48 -6.65 -20.18 19.43
C THR A 48 -5.25 -20.05 20.01
N SER A 49 -5.13 -20.34 21.30
CA SER A 49 -3.85 -20.42 22.01
C SER A 49 -3.87 -21.65 22.90
N THR A 50 -2.80 -22.43 22.87
CA THR A 50 -2.66 -23.63 23.70
C THR A 50 -1.25 -23.77 24.24
N ASP A 51 -1.15 -24.16 25.50
CA ASP A 51 0.10 -24.60 26.10
C ASP A 51 0.22 -26.09 25.86
N VAL A 52 1.10 -26.49 24.93
CA VAL A 52 1.35 -27.90 24.61
C VAL A 52 2.00 -28.60 25.80
N ASN A 53 2.87 -27.88 26.50
CA ASN A 53 3.48 -28.28 27.78
C ASN A 53 4.00 -26.99 28.47
N GLU A 54 4.64 -27.14 29.63
CA GLU A 54 5.18 -26.03 30.44
C GLU A 54 6.19 -25.10 29.67
N LYS A 55 6.77 -25.61 28.59
CA LYS A 55 7.80 -24.92 27.83
C LYS A 55 7.34 -24.41 26.45
N LEU A 56 6.28 -25.00 25.91
CA LEU A 56 5.84 -24.72 24.53
C LEU A 56 4.41 -24.20 24.48
N GLN A 57 4.25 -22.98 24.05
CA GLN A 57 2.98 -22.37 23.69
C GLN A 57 2.85 -22.24 22.19
N LEU A 58 1.72 -22.61 21.63
CA LEU A 58 1.34 -22.42 20.24
C LEU A 58 0.12 -21.51 20.15
N LYS A 59 0.11 -20.65 19.13
CA LYS A 59 -1.05 -19.83 18.78
C LYS A 59 -1.32 -19.99 17.29
N GLY A 60 -2.60 -20.09 16.95
CA GLY A 60 -3.07 -20.12 15.58
C GLY A 60 -4.19 -19.11 15.40
N ALA A 61 -4.24 -18.46 14.27
CA ALA A 61 -5.34 -17.61 13.87
C ALA A 61 -5.61 -17.76 12.39
N VAL A 62 -6.85 -17.59 12.00
CA VAL A 62 -7.25 -17.45 10.60
C VAL A 62 -8.32 -16.38 10.51
N ARG A 63 -8.17 -15.50 9.53
CA ARG A 63 -9.13 -14.45 9.20
C ARG A 63 -9.56 -14.64 7.75
N TYR A 64 -10.86 -14.71 7.54
CA TYR A 64 -11.50 -14.67 6.24
C TYR A 64 -12.18 -13.31 6.08
N GLU A 65 -11.99 -12.68 4.93
CA GLU A 65 -12.70 -11.48 4.57
C GLU A 65 -13.49 -11.69 3.28
N SER A 66 -14.68 -11.12 3.23
CA SER A 66 -15.47 -11.04 2.02
C SER A 66 -15.46 -9.59 1.54
N LEU A 67 -14.79 -9.38 0.44
CA LEU A 67 -14.66 -8.10 -0.26
C LEU A 67 -15.52 -8.15 -1.52
N GLU A 68 -15.62 -7.04 -2.22
CA GLU A 68 -16.43 -6.96 -3.44
C GLU A 68 -15.86 -7.83 -4.57
N ASN A 69 -14.54 -7.82 -4.74
CA ASN A 69 -13.86 -8.50 -5.84
C ASN A 69 -12.91 -9.62 -5.40
N ASP A 70 -12.78 -9.89 -4.09
CA ASP A 70 -11.86 -10.89 -3.57
C ASP A 70 -12.31 -11.41 -2.21
N ASN A 71 -11.81 -12.59 -1.83
CA ASN A 71 -12.14 -13.23 -0.56
C ASN A 71 -10.85 -13.78 0.09
N PRO A 72 -9.96 -12.93 0.58
CA PRO A 72 -8.68 -13.37 1.13
C PRO A 72 -8.83 -14.14 2.44
N ILE A 73 -7.95 -15.14 2.60
CA ILE A 73 -7.78 -15.90 3.83
C ILE A 73 -6.38 -15.63 4.37
N ASN A 74 -6.31 -15.13 5.59
CA ASN A 74 -5.06 -14.77 6.25
C ASN A 74 -4.80 -15.66 7.48
N PRO A 75 -4.04 -16.74 7.31
CA PRO A 75 -3.57 -17.55 8.41
C PRO A 75 -2.40 -16.93 9.14
N LYS A 76 -2.30 -17.25 10.42
CA LYS A 76 -1.15 -16.97 11.27
C LYS A 76 -0.89 -18.14 12.20
N ILE A 77 0.36 -18.53 12.31
CA ILE A 77 0.84 -19.47 13.34
C ILE A 77 2.01 -18.84 14.08
N SER A 78 2.08 -19.04 15.38
CA SER A 78 3.22 -18.62 16.18
C SER A 78 3.52 -19.62 17.29
N ALA A 79 4.79 -19.69 17.66
CA ALA A 79 5.28 -20.53 18.74
C ALA A 79 6.17 -19.73 19.68
N ARG A 80 6.07 -20.01 20.97
CA ARG A 80 6.96 -19.56 22.03
C ARG A 80 7.49 -20.77 22.79
N TYR A 81 8.80 -20.91 22.82
CA TYR A 81 9.47 -22.04 23.45
C TYR A 81 10.46 -21.57 24.51
N GLN A 82 10.26 -22.02 25.75
CA GLN A 82 11.18 -21.80 26.86
C GLN A 82 12.31 -22.83 26.78
N ALA A 83 13.40 -22.45 26.10
CA ALA A 83 14.53 -23.36 25.86
C ALA A 83 15.31 -23.67 27.16
N SER A 84 15.44 -22.65 28.04
CA SER A 84 15.98 -22.78 29.40
C SER A 84 15.35 -21.73 30.33
N ASP A 85 15.68 -21.71 31.60
CA ASP A 85 15.15 -20.72 32.56
C ASP A 85 15.40 -19.28 32.15
N ASN A 86 16.44 -19.06 31.37
CA ASN A 86 16.89 -17.71 30.93
C ASN A 86 16.85 -17.52 29.42
N LEU A 87 16.31 -18.46 28.62
CA LEU A 87 16.24 -18.35 27.16
C LEU A 87 14.86 -18.72 26.63
N VAL A 88 14.25 -17.79 25.94
CA VAL A 88 13.00 -17.97 25.19
C VAL A 88 13.28 -17.82 23.71
N LEU A 89 12.82 -18.78 22.92
CA LEU A 89 12.75 -18.69 21.47
C LEU A 89 11.29 -18.41 21.04
N ARG A 90 11.11 -17.61 20.02
CA ARG A 90 9.79 -17.31 19.46
C ARG A 90 9.85 -17.26 17.95
N GLY A 91 8.74 -17.58 17.30
CA GLY A 91 8.65 -17.48 15.86
C GLY A 91 7.21 -17.34 15.41
N SER A 92 7.00 -16.74 14.25
CA SER A 92 5.68 -16.66 13.64
C SER A 92 5.79 -16.62 12.11
N LEU A 93 4.76 -17.22 11.49
CA LEU A 93 4.49 -17.11 10.06
C LEU A 93 3.07 -16.61 9.91
N SER A 94 2.86 -15.68 8.97
CA SER A 94 1.52 -15.16 8.67
C SER A 94 1.47 -14.59 7.27
N THR A 95 0.26 -14.56 6.71
CA THR A 95 -0.03 -13.76 5.52
C THR A 95 -0.82 -12.52 5.89
N SER A 96 -0.77 -11.50 5.05
CA SER A 96 -1.64 -10.35 5.14
C SER A 96 -1.92 -9.79 3.74
N PHE A 97 -2.93 -8.94 3.62
CA PHE A 97 -3.28 -8.29 2.37
C PHE A 97 -3.69 -6.83 2.61
N ARG A 98 -3.67 -6.05 1.54
CA ARG A 98 -4.22 -4.70 1.50
C ARG A 98 -5.06 -4.53 0.24
N GLU A 99 -6.34 -4.30 0.42
CA GLU A 99 -7.25 -4.01 -0.69
C GLU A 99 -6.94 -2.64 -1.31
N PRO A 100 -7.01 -2.48 -2.66
CA PRO A 100 -6.93 -1.19 -3.29
C PRO A 100 -7.98 -0.23 -2.73
N SER A 101 -7.63 1.04 -2.60
CA SER A 101 -8.60 2.06 -2.19
C SER A 101 -9.58 2.39 -3.31
N LEU A 102 -10.78 2.88 -2.97
CA LEU A 102 -11.74 3.35 -3.97
C LEU A 102 -11.16 4.42 -4.89
N VAL A 103 -10.25 5.26 -4.38
CA VAL A 103 -9.56 6.26 -5.19
C VAL A 103 -8.66 5.61 -6.24
N GLN A 104 -7.91 4.58 -5.87
CA GLN A 104 -7.04 3.86 -6.81
C GLN A 104 -7.83 3.10 -7.88
N LEU A 105 -9.02 2.61 -7.54
CA LEU A 105 -9.87 1.86 -8.44
C LEU A 105 -10.66 2.76 -9.42
N ASN A 106 -11.18 3.90 -8.94
CA ASN A 106 -12.26 4.61 -9.63
C ASN A 106 -12.04 6.11 -9.82
N SER A 107 -10.96 6.69 -9.27
CA SER A 107 -10.76 8.14 -9.33
C SER A 107 -9.51 8.51 -10.08
N ASP A 108 -9.70 9.09 -11.27
CA ASP A 108 -8.59 9.78 -11.93
C ASP A 108 -8.21 11.02 -11.13
N LEU A 109 -6.93 11.20 -10.93
CA LEU A 109 -6.37 12.30 -10.18
C LEU A 109 -5.49 13.15 -11.10
N VAL A 110 -5.47 14.46 -10.85
CA VAL A 110 -4.50 15.33 -11.47
C VAL A 110 -3.73 16.07 -10.39
N SER A 111 -2.42 16.02 -10.47
CA SER A 111 -1.52 16.72 -9.54
C SER A 111 -0.55 17.60 -10.29
N LEU A 112 -0.15 18.72 -9.67
CA LEU A 112 0.91 19.56 -10.18
C LEU A 112 2.25 19.00 -9.76
N GLN A 113 3.11 18.66 -10.74
CA GLN A 113 4.44 18.11 -10.47
C GLN A 113 5.50 18.95 -11.18
N GLY A 114 6.63 19.13 -10.51
CA GLY A 114 7.83 19.72 -11.12
C GLY A 114 8.61 18.63 -11.86
N LEU A 115 8.63 18.70 -13.19
CA LEU A 115 9.38 17.77 -14.02
C LEU A 115 10.52 18.48 -14.75
N GLN A 116 11.61 17.74 -14.96
CA GLN A 116 12.80 18.21 -15.66
C GLN A 116 12.91 17.50 -17.01
N ASP A 117 12.88 18.27 -18.08
CA ASP A 117 13.15 17.75 -19.42
C ASP A 117 14.67 17.60 -19.65
N TYR A 118 15.05 16.63 -20.49
CA TYR A 118 16.44 16.32 -20.83
C TYR A 118 16.61 16.21 -22.34
N LYS A 119 17.74 16.71 -22.82
CA LYS A 119 18.17 16.52 -24.20
C LYS A 119 18.71 15.11 -24.39
N ALA A 120 18.85 14.70 -25.65
CA ALA A 120 19.39 13.38 -26.01
C ALA A 120 20.83 13.12 -25.48
N ASP A 121 21.58 14.16 -25.17
CA ASP A 121 22.91 14.09 -24.57
C ASP A 121 22.91 13.96 -23.03
N GLY A 122 21.72 13.89 -22.41
CA GLY A 122 21.51 13.79 -20.96
C GLY A 122 21.64 15.12 -20.21
N THR A 123 21.87 16.23 -20.90
CA THR A 123 21.87 17.56 -20.30
C THR A 123 20.44 18.07 -20.15
N THR A 124 20.20 18.96 -19.17
CA THR A 124 18.87 19.53 -18.94
C THR A 124 18.43 20.42 -20.11
N ASN A 125 17.16 20.27 -20.50
CA ASN A 125 16.53 21.11 -21.51
C ASN A 125 15.69 22.18 -20.81
N GLY A 126 16.34 23.29 -20.45
CA GLY A 126 15.70 24.35 -19.68
C GLY A 126 15.66 24.07 -18.16
N GLY A 127 14.75 24.72 -17.47
CA GLY A 127 14.51 24.56 -16.04
C GLY A 127 13.38 23.57 -15.74
N THR A 128 13.21 23.24 -14.47
CA THR A 128 12.05 22.47 -14.02
C THR A 128 10.75 23.18 -14.38
N ALA A 129 9.89 22.50 -15.11
CA ALA A 129 8.55 22.97 -15.44
C ALA A 129 7.53 22.34 -14.49
N PHE A 130 6.59 23.16 -14.00
CA PHE A 130 5.46 22.66 -13.23
C PHE A 130 4.32 22.34 -14.20
N ILE A 131 4.05 21.06 -14.35
CA ILE A 131 3.01 20.57 -15.25
C ILE A 131 1.97 19.76 -14.51
N ARG A 132 0.79 19.63 -15.09
CA ARG A 132 -0.26 18.77 -14.56
C ARG A 132 -0.04 17.35 -15.03
N VAL A 133 0.11 16.46 -14.09
CA VAL A 133 0.27 15.03 -14.33
C VAL A 133 -1.04 14.34 -13.98
N ALA A 134 -1.65 13.70 -14.98
CA ALA A 134 -2.81 12.84 -14.77
C ALA A 134 -2.36 11.46 -14.27
N VAL A 135 -3.01 10.97 -13.23
CA VAL A 135 -2.87 9.61 -12.71
C VAL A 135 -4.21 8.93 -12.92
N ALA A 136 -4.28 8.06 -13.92
CA ALA A 136 -5.48 7.28 -14.18
C ALA A 136 -5.75 6.27 -13.05
N SER A 137 -7.02 6.08 -12.73
CA SER A 137 -7.48 4.96 -11.92
C SER A 137 -7.33 3.65 -12.67
N ASN A 138 -7.30 2.54 -11.94
CA ASN A 138 -7.28 1.21 -12.55
C ASN A 138 -8.23 0.28 -11.80
N ALA A 139 -9.35 -0.04 -12.43
CA ALA A 139 -10.37 -0.93 -11.86
C ALA A 139 -9.92 -2.40 -11.75
N ASP A 140 -8.85 -2.79 -12.47
CA ASP A 140 -8.32 -4.15 -12.49
C ASP A 140 -7.24 -4.40 -11.42
N LEU A 141 -7.00 -3.44 -10.53
CA LEU A 141 -6.06 -3.63 -9.42
C LEU A 141 -6.52 -4.78 -8.52
N VAL A 142 -5.58 -5.69 -8.28
CA VAL A 142 -5.74 -6.78 -7.31
C VAL A 142 -5.18 -6.36 -5.95
N PRO A 143 -5.60 -7.01 -4.85
CA PRO A 143 -5.02 -6.73 -3.54
C PRO A 143 -3.51 -6.97 -3.49
N GLU A 144 -2.82 -6.11 -2.75
CA GLU A 144 -1.46 -6.39 -2.33
C GLU A 144 -1.47 -7.51 -1.29
N GLU A 145 -0.52 -8.39 -1.38
CA GLU A 145 -0.34 -9.50 -0.44
C GLU A 145 1.04 -9.45 0.19
N SER A 146 1.17 -10.03 1.38
CA SER A 146 2.48 -10.26 1.97
C SER A 146 2.57 -11.57 2.73
N ASP A 147 3.72 -12.22 2.59
CA ASP A 147 4.14 -13.34 3.43
C ASP A 147 5.10 -12.80 4.50
N ASN A 148 4.79 -13.04 5.76
CA ASN A 148 5.53 -12.48 6.87
C ASN A 148 6.14 -13.60 7.72
N MET A 149 7.42 -13.48 8.02
CA MET A 149 8.15 -14.37 8.90
C MET A 149 8.86 -13.57 9.99
N ASN A 150 8.75 -14.06 11.22
CA ASN A 150 9.54 -13.54 12.34
C ASN A 150 10.14 -14.71 13.12
N PHE A 151 11.39 -14.55 13.55
CA PHE A 151 12.06 -15.45 14.47
C PHE A 151 12.90 -14.65 15.45
N GLY A 152 12.77 -14.92 16.75
CA GLY A 152 13.47 -14.17 17.78
C GLY A 152 13.89 -15.00 18.97
N ALA A 153 14.84 -14.44 19.72
CA ALA A 153 15.32 -14.97 20.97
C ALA A 153 15.34 -13.89 22.05
N ILE A 154 14.93 -14.25 23.25
CA ILE A 154 15.01 -13.40 24.45
C ILE A 154 15.91 -14.11 25.44
N TRP A 155 17.00 -13.49 25.81
CA TRP A 155 17.97 -14.00 26.75
C TRP A 155 18.05 -13.10 27.99
N THR A 156 17.78 -13.69 29.16
CA THR A 156 17.79 -13.01 30.46
C THR A 156 18.79 -13.70 31.39
N PRO A 157 20.10 -13.43 31.24
CA PRO A 157 21.14 -14.13 32.02
C PRO A 157 21.05 -13.88 33.53
N ASN A 158 20.43 -12.79 33.94
CA ASN A 158 20.19 -12.41 35.32
C ASN A 158 18.98 -11.44 35.40
N ASP A 159 18.54 -11.13 36.62
CA ASP A 159 17.36 -10.28 36.88
C ASP A 159 17.51 -8.81 36.39
N GLN A 160 18.72 -8.38 36.08
CA GLN A 160 19.03 -7.01 35.70
C GLN A 160 19.28 -6.84 34.20
N THR A 161 19.43 -7.95 33.46
CA THR A 161 19.82 -7.91 32.04
C THR A 161 18.85 -8.70 31.20
N SER A 162 18.37 -8.07 30.13
CA SER A 162 17.59 -8.73 29.08
C SER A 162 18.10 -8.30 27.71
N LEU A 163 18.35 -9.29 26.85
CA LEU A 163 18.72 -9.09 25.45
C LEU A 163 17.67 -9.76 24.57
N THR A 164 17.16 -9.00 23.61
CA THR A 164 16.24 -9.52 22.59
C THR A 164 16.86 -9.33 21.22
N VAL A 165 16.82 -10.38 20.41
CA VAL A 165 17.23 -10.36 19.00
C VAL A 165 16.10 -10.92 18.17
N ASP A 166 15.66 -10.17 17.15
CA ASP A 166 14.62 -10.60 16.22
C ASP A 166 15.13 -10.50 14.77
N TYR A 167 14.88 -11.54 14.01
CA TYR A 167 14.97 -11.55 12.57
C TYR A 167 13.55 -11.55 12.00
N TRP A 168 13.30 -10.71 10.99
CA TRP A 168 12.04 -10.66 10.28
C TRP A 168 12.27 -10.56 8.78
N ALA A 169 11.36 -11.12 8.02
CA ALA A 169 11.31 -11.00 6.57
C ALA A 169 9.87 -10.81 6.13
N ILE A 170 9.67 -9.94 5.15
CA ILE A 170 8.36 -9.68 4.55
C ILE A 170 8.57 -9.72 3.04
N ASP A 171 7.80 -10.59 2.38
CA ASP A 171 7.77 -10.69 0.92
C ASP A 171 6.45 -10.11 0.42
N TYR A 172 6.52 -9.03 -0.35
CA TYR A 172 5.36 -8.33 -0.89
C TYR A 172 5.10 -8.76 -2.33
N LYS A 173 3.82 -8.94 -2.65
CA LYS A 173 3.32 -9.25 -4.00
C LYS A 173 2.28 -8.22 -4.40
N ASN A 174 2.14 -7.98 -5.71
CA ASN A 174 1.13 -7.09 -6.29
C ASN A 174 1.17 -5.65 -5.70
N VAL A 175 2.36 -5.14 -5.42
CA VAL A 175 2.52 -3.80 -4.81
C VAL A 175 1.92 -2.74 -5.73
N ILE A 176 0.96 -1.99 -5.21
CA ILE A 176 0.29 -0.91 -5.92
C ILE A 176 1.12 0.36 -5.76
N THR A 177 1.59 0.87 -6.89
CA THR A 177 2.39 2.09 -6.93
C THR A 177 1.91 3.01 -8.06
N ILE A 178 2.21 4.29 -7.95
CA ILE A 178 2.00 5.26 -9.02
C ILE A 178 3.26 5.28 -9.88
N GLU A 179 3.11 5.24 -11.19
CA GLU A 179 4.21 5.39 -12.12
C GLU A 179 4.93 6.74 -11.92
N ASN A 180 6.24 6.71 -12.04
CA ASN A 180 7.05 7.92 -11.90
C ASN A 180 7.01 8.73 -13.20
N ALA A 181 6.29 9.84 -13.19
CA ALA A 181 6.16 10.72 -14.37
C ALA A 181 7.52 11.23 -14.89
N GLN A 182 8.46 11.55 -13.99
CA GLN A 182 9.83 11.93 -14.38
C GLN A 182 10.56 10.78 -15.07
N GLY A 183 10.39 9.55 -14.59
CA GLY A 183 10.97 8.36 -15.21
C GLY A 183 10.40 8.08 -16.60
N LYS A 184 9.09 8.25 -16.80
CA LYS A 184 8.44 8.13 -18.10
C LYS A 184 8.99 9.17 -19.09
N LEU A 185 9.04 10.43 -18.67
CA LEU A 185 9.57 11.52 -19.50
C LEU A 185 11.02 11.25 -19.97
N ILE A 186 11.86 10.70 -19.11
CA ILE A 186 13.24 10.35 -19.46
C ILE A 186 13.30 9.16 -20.42
N ALA A 187 12.46 8.15 -20.19
CA ALA A 187 12.46 6.92 -20.98
C ALA A 187 11.93 7.13 -22.42
N ASP A 188 10.87 7.93 -22.57
CA ASP A 188 10.26 8.25 -23.86
C ASP A 188 9.65 9.67 -23.83
N PRO A 189 10.43 10.72 -24.13
CA PRO A 189 9.97 12.10 -24.06
C PRO A 189 8.92 12.47 -25.13
N ASN A 190 8.65 11.60 -26.10
CA ASN A 190 7.63 11.78 -27.13
C ASN A 190 6.57 10.67 -27.07
N GLY A 191 6.50 9.97 -25.98
CA GLY A 191 5.52 8.90 -25.77
C GLY A 191 4.06 9.43 -25.73
N PRO A 192 3.09 8.55 -25.94
CA PRO A 192 1.67 8.95 -26.00
C PRO A 192 1.12 9.45 -24.65
N ASP A 193 1.83 9.21 -23.58
CA ASP A 193 1.44 9.59 -22.20
C ASP A 193 2.19 10.83 -21.69
N ILE A 194 2.90 11.56 -22.58
CA ILE A 194 3.71 12.75 -22.25
C ILE A 194 3.12 14.00 -22.87
#